data_6102f0c7f0023c44825b54ec8d816e8e
#
_entry.id   6102f0c7f0023c44825b54ec8d816e8e
#
_cell.length_a   1.000
_cell.length_b   1.000
_cell.length_c   1.000
_cell.angle_alpha   90.00
_cell.angle_beta   90.00
_cell.angle_gamma   90.00
#
_symmetry.space_group_name_H-M   'P 1'
#
loop_
_entity.id
_entity.type
_entity.pdbx_description
1 polymer ?
#
loop_
_entity_poly.entity_id
_entity_poly.type
_entity_poly.pdbx_seq_one_letter_code
_entity_poly.pdbx_strand_id
1 'polypeptide(L)'
;GLGDVYKRQGGHPAFALDTAAIGGMYAGRITLVGTEKGLGVNNSGTWSAEDNLTLDWNGDLKNSGTIYSKGNTDLRTSRLENDKTIAAERNLSAAAKENIRNQGKLLAGENMDIYAGKTLDNAGHAMESGNNLSIETGDTVNNAAGTIKSGGSQQIKAGHALTNTEGTLAADGNINIQTDKMTGDGIVSAGKKAGILLEKDFTNTGRLEAGSSLSLAVKGNITNRKEILSRGHLALESKNIRNEETGEIKGADTETVAENTWVNHGLVNGENVHIRANHVINENKGRIYGTRLSV
;
A
#
# COMPACT_ATOMS: atom_id res chain seq x y z
N GLY A 1 46.18 -24.08 21.66
CA GLY A 1 45.89 -22.89 21.01
C GLY A 1 44.67 -22.98 20.09
N LEU A 2 43.57 -22.32 20.47
CA LEU A 2 42.35 -22.18 19.65
C LEU A 2 42.41 -20.98 18.72
N GLY A 3 43.61 -20.49 18.38
CA GLY A 3 43.81 -19.28 17.60
C GLY A 3 43.94 -19.39 16.09
N ASP A 4 44.08 -20.57 15.53
CA ASP A 4 44.52 -20.72 14.13
C ASP A 4 43.49 -21.31 13.16
N VAL A 5 42.23 -21.43 13.56
CA VAL A 5 41.20 -22.01 12.67
C VAL A 5 40.56 -20.94 11.74
N TYR A 6 40.84 -19.67 11.93
CA TYR A 6 40.21 -18.60 11.13
C TYR A 6 41.11 -17.90 10.09
N LYS A 7 42.23 -18.49 9.74
CA LYS A 7 43.04 -18.06 8.58
C LYS A 7 42.84 -18.97 7.40
N ARG A 8 41.61 -19.01 6.84
CA ARG A 8 41.41 -19.39 5.45
C ARG A 8 40.83 -18.22 4.71
N GLN A 9 41.59 -17.79 3.73
CA GLN A 9 41.27 -16.84 2.70
C GLN A 9 39.87 -17.10 2.10
N GLY A 10 39.03 -16.14 2.12
CA GLY A 10 37.71 -16.16 1.50
C GLY A 10 37.01 -14.92 1.97
N GLY A 11 36.45 -14.10 1.09
CA GLY A 11 35.83 -12.83 1.35
C GLY A 11 34.97 -12.82 2.63
N HIS A 12 34.78 -11.64 3.20
CA HIS A 12 33.94 -11.47 4.36
C HIS A 12 32.61 -12.22 4.17
N PRO A 13 32.13 -13.00 5.18
CA PRO A 13 30.87 -13.69 5.03
C PRO A 13 29.78 -12.68 4.72
N ALA A 14 28.98 -12.96 3.68
CA ALA A 14 27.90 -12.08 3.28
C ALA A 14 26.77 -12.01 4.33
N PHE A 15 26.70 -13.03 5.20
CA PHE A 15 25.69 -13.16 6.25
C PHE A 15 26.31 -13.54 7.58
N ALA A 16 25.83 -12.92 8.68
CA ALA A 16 26.17 -13.32 10.04
C ALA A 16 25.42 -14.57 10.46
N LEU A 17 24.21 -14.78 9.93
CA LEU A 17 23.38 -15.96 10.14
C LEU A 17 22.84 -16.44 8.80
N ASP A 18 23.10 -17.70 8.47
CA ASP A 18 22.58 -18.37 7.29
C ASP A 18 21.97 -19.71 7.70
N THR A 19 20.64 -19.82 7.58
CA THR A 19 19.92 -21.04 7.93
C THR A 19 19.81 -22.05 6.80
N ALA A 20 20.40 -21.79 5.62
CA ALA A 20 20.51 -22.76 4.55
C ALA A 20 21.23 -24.06 5.03
N ALA A 21 22.24 -23.90 5.85
CA ALA A 21 23.06 -24.99 6.35
C ALA A 21 22.44 -25.78 7.53
N ILE A 22 21.48 -25.15 8.24
CA ILE A 22 20.89 -25.78 9.47
C ILE A 22 19.41 -26.17 9.28
N GLY A 23 18.82 -25.91 8.12
CA GLY A 23 17.46 -26.33 7.78
C GLY A 23 16.35 -25.49 8.40
N GLY A 24 16.56 -24.84 9.55
CA GLY A 24 15.56 -24.00 10.18
C GLY A 24 15.75 -23.80 11.67
N MET A 25 14.87 -23.00 12.27
CA MET A 25 14.76 -22.75 13.71
C MET A 25 13.33 -23.02 14.17
N TYR A 26 13.19 -23.83 15.22
CA TYR A 26 11.90 -24.17 15.82
C TYR A 26 12.01 -23.95 17.33
N ALA A 27 11.21 -23.06 17.87
CA ALA A 27 11.27 -22.71 19.28
C ALA A 27 9.92 -22.19 19.81
N GLY A 28 9.77 -22.16 21.13
CA GLY A 28 8.67 -21.47 21.77
C GLY A 28 8.67 -19.97 21.42
N ARG A 29 9.85 -19.35 21.48
CA ARG A 29 10.10 -17.95 21.08
C ARG A 29 11.43 -17.86 20.33
N ILE A 30 11.46 -17.04 19.29
CA ILE A 30 12.68 -16.74 18.54
C ILE A 30 13.00 -15.26 18.74
N THR A 31 14.22 -14.98 19.21
CA THR A 31 14.73 -13.60 19.34
C THR A 31 16.14 -13.55 18.77
N LEU A 32 16.32 -12.77 17.72
CA LEU A 32 17.61 -12.55 17.06
C LEU A 32 17.97 -11.08 17.14
N VAL A 33 19.13 -10.77 17.69
CA VAL A 33 19.63 -9.40 17.83
C VAL A 33 21.06 -9.36 17.28
N GLY A 34 21.31 -8.43 16.37
CA GLY A 34 22.62 -8.20 15.78
C GLY A 34 22.94 -6.73 15.61
N THR A 35 24.03 -6.30 16.22
CA THR A 35 24.47 -4.90 16.22
C THR A 35 25.54 -4.59 15.17
N GLU A 36 26.16 -5.60 14.57
CA GLU A 36 27.19 -5.42 13.56
C GLU A 36 26.60 -4.88 12.26
N LYS A 37 27.14 -3.76 11.80
CA LYS A 37 26.72 -3.16 10.54
C LYS A 37 27.18 -3.99 9.35
N GLY A 38 26.29 -4.15 8.37
CA GLY A 38 26.62 -4.69 7.05
C GLY A 38 26.61 -6.22 6.94
N LEU A 39 26.51 -6.96 8.03
CA LEU A 39 26.28 -8.40 7.98
C LEU A 39 24.79 -8.68 7.97
N GLY A 40 24.32 -9.39 6.96
CA GLY A 40 22.91 -9.76 6.80
C GLY A 40 22.54 -11.05 7.53
N VAL A 41 21.25 -11.32 7.49
CA VAL A 41 20.64 -12.60 7.90
C VAL A 41 19.97 -13.20 6.67
N ASN A 42 20.27 -14.48 6.39
CA ASN A 42 19.65 -15.24 5.32
C ASN A 42 18.83 -16.39 5.91
N ASN A 43 17.55 -16.45 5.57
CA ASN A 43 16.69 -17.59 5.83
C ASN A 43 16.28 -18.27 4.52
N SER A 44 16.79 -19.47 4.26
CA SER A 44 16.32 -20.32 3.17
C SER A 44 15.56 -21.57 3.68
N GLY A 45 15.46 -21.72 5.00
CA GLY A 45 14.72 -22.77 5.68
C GLY A 45 13.40 -22.26 6.28
N THR A 46 13.06 -22.80 7.46
CA THR A 46 11.87 -22.41 8.20
C THR A 46 12.25 -21.89 9.58
N TRP A 47 11.81 -20.69 9.91
CA TRP A 47 11.77 -20.20 11.28
C TRP A 47 10.33 -20.30 11.77
N SER A 48 10.13 -21.05 12.84
CA SER A 48 8.79 -21.27 13.40
C SER A 48 8.82 -21.05 14.91
N ALA A 49 8.08 -20.06 15.37
CA ALA A 49 7.90 -19.76 16.78
C ALA A 49 6.48 -20.11 17.24
N GLU A 50 6.35 -20.83 18.35
CA GLU A 50 5.05 -21.13 18.97
C GLU A 50 4.41 -19.89 19.64
N ASP A 51 5.22 -18.87 19.92
CA ASP A 51 4.79 -17.57 20.45
C ASP A 51 5.31 -16.46 19.50
N ASN A 52 6.13 -15.55 19.99
CA ASN A 52 6.60 -14.40 19.22
C ASN A 52 7.94 -14.67 18.53
N LEU A 53 8.12 -14.03 17.37
CA LEU A 53 9.37 -13.97 16.65
C LEU A 53 9.82 -12.50 16.54
N THR A 54 11.04 -12.23 17.01
CA THR A 54 11.64 -10.89 16.95
C THR A 54 13.00 -10.97 16.28
N LEU A 55 13.21 -10.14 15.28
CA LEU A 55 14.51 -9.88 14.67
C LEU A 55 14.80 -8.38 14.76
N ASP A 56 15.86 -8.02 15.48
CA ASP A 56 16.40 -6.65 15.51
C ASP A 56 17.85 -6.69 15.02
N TRP A 57 18.04 -6.36 13.76
CA TRP A 57 19.28 -6.57 13.05
C TRP A 57 19.78 -5.32 12.34
N ASN A 58 21.01 -4.92 12.59
CA ASN A 58 21.62 -3.76 11.94
C ASN A 58 22.23 -4.09 10.57
N GLY A 59 21.61 -5.01 9.83
CA GLY A 59 21.95 -5.45 8.50
C GLY A 59 20.69 -5.86 7.73
N ASP A 60 20.87 -6.51 6.60
CA ASP A 60 19.76 -6.91 5.73
C ASP A 60 19.17 -8.26 6.19
N LEU A 61 17.86 -8.43 6.00
CA LEU A 61 17.21 -9.73 6.06
C LEU A 61 16.81 -10.16 4.64
N LYS A 62 17.29 -11.34 4.24
CA LYS A 62 16.80 -12.04 3.06
C LYS A 62 16.05 -13.30 3.49
N ASN A 63 14.78 -13.39 3.11
CA ASN A 63 13.96 -14.55 3.35
C ASN A 63 13.57 -15.23 2.04
N SER A 64 14.19 -16.35 1.72
CA SER A 64 13.80 -17.24 0.61
C SER A 64 13.10 -18.51 1.10
N GLY A 65 12.80 -18.59 2.38
CA GLY A 65 12.07 -19.66 3.05
C GLY A 65 10.81 -19.15 3.75
N THR A 66 10.51 -19.71 4.91
CA THR A 66 9.35 -19.35 5.72
C THR A 66 9.78 -18.77 7.05
N ILE A 67 9.21 -17.61 7.40
CA ILE A 67 9.26 -17.04 8.75
C ILE A 67 7.82 -17.03 9.26
N TYR A 68 7.58 -17.71 10.38
CA TYR A 68 6.26 -17.90 10.93
C TYR A 68 6.25 -17.80 12.45
N SER A 69 5.22 -17.17 13.00
CA SER A 69 4.92 -17.19 14.42
C SER A 69 3.43 -17.40 14.69
N LYS A 70 3.08 -18.11 15.76
CA LYS A 70 1.68 -18.14 16.25
C LYS A 70 1.31 -16.88 17.03
N GLY A 71 2.30 -16.13 17.51
CA GLY A 71 2.12 -14.83 18.12
C GLY A 71 2.36 -13.69 17.13
N ASN A 72 3.16 -12.73 17.56
CA ASN A 72 3.56 -11.58 16.77
C ASN A 72 4.92 -11.84 16.09
N THR A 73 5.09 -11.31 14.89
CA THR A 73 6.39 -11.21 14.22
C THR A 73 6.79 -9.74 14.15
N ASP A 74 7.97 -9.40 14.69
CA ASP A 74 8.54 -8.05 14.69
C ASP A 74 9.94 -8.10 14.04
N LEU A 75 10.08 -7.46 12.89
CA LEU A 75 11.29 -7.42 12.08
C LEU A 75 11.80 -5.99 11.95
N ARG A 76 13.04 -5.74 12.39
CA ARG A 76 13.75 -4.47 12.22
C ARG A 76 15.07 -4.74 11.53
N THR A 77 15.27 -4.12 10.38
CA THR A 77 16.41 -4.40 9.49
C THR A 77 16.91 -3.14 8.80
N SER A 78 18.06 -3.24 8.13
CA SER A 78 18.47 -2.20 7.17
C SER A 78 17.66 -2.28 5.89
N ARG A 79 17.59 -3.47 5.29
CA ARG A 79 16.71 -3.80 4.14
C ARG A 79 16.05 -5.15 4.41
N LEU A 80 14.83 -5.31 3.90
CA LEU A 80 14.09 -6.57 3.93
C LEU A 80 13.80 -7.03 2.51
N GLU A 81 14.24 -8.23 2.16
CA GLU A 81 13.89 -8.94 0.95
C GLU A 81 13.14 -10.23 1.32
N ASN A 82 11.90 -10.35 0.87
CA ASN A 82 11.07 -11.53 1.10
C ASN A 82 10.70 -12.19 -0.21
N ASP A 83 11.30 -13.34 -0.52
CA ASP A 83 11.05 -14.11 -1.74
C ASP A 83 9.98 -15.19 -1.53
N LYS A 84 9.59 -15.50 -0.29
CA LYS A 84 8.54 -16.49 0.00
C LYS A 84 7.52 -16.00 1.02
N THR A 85 7.58 -16.46 2.26
CA THR A 85 6.52 -16.20 3.22
C THR A 85 7.06 -15.65 4.52
N ILE A 86 6.49 -14.55 4.96
CA ILE A 86 6.60 -14.04 6.33
C ILE A 86 5.18 -13.94 6.85
N ALA A 87 4.86 -14.67 7.92
CA ALA A 87 3.52 -14.76 8.47
C ALA A 87 3.51 -14.70 9.99
N ALA A 88 2.52 -14.03 10.55
CA ALA A 88 2.17 -14.06 11.97
C ALA A 88 0.69 -14.40 12.12
N GLU A 89 0.30 -15.26 13.05
CA GLU A 89 -1.12 -15.49 13.32
C GLU A 89 -1.78 -14.28 13.98
N ARG A 90 -0.99 -13.42 14.65
CA ARG A 90 -1.47 -12.17 15.23
C ARG A 90 -0.95 -10.98 14.42
N ASN A 91 -0.02 -10.22 14.94
CA ASN A 91 0.44 -8.99 14.32
C ASN A 91 1.79 -9.19 13.62
N LEU A 92 1.94 -8.63 12.44
CA LEU A 92 3.20 -8.53 11.71
C LEU A 92 3.65 -7.07 11.65
N SER A 93 4.82 -6.80 12.22
CA SER A 93 5.51 -5.52 12.07
C SER A 93 6.82 -5.74 11.31
N ALA A 94 7.03 -4.99 10.24
CA ALA A 94 8.28 -5.00 9.49
C ALA A 94 8.75 -3.57 9.23
N ALA A 95 9.91 -3.23 9.78
CA ALA A 95 10.53 -1.92 9.66
C ALA A 95 11.92 -2.05 9.03
N ALA A 96 12.13 -1.42 7.88
CA ALA A 96 13.43 -1.32 7.24
C ALA A 96 13.89 0.14 7.19
N LYS A 97 15.16 0.39 7.49
CA LYS A 97 15.76 1.74 7.38
C LYS A 97 15.78 2.24 5.93
N GLU A 98 15.86 1.33 4.97
CA GLU A 98 15.88 1.62 3.54
C GLU A 98 14.66 1.00 2.85
N ASN A 99 14.82 -0.11 2.15
CA ASN A 99 13.80 -0.69 1.30
C ASN A 99 13.22 -1.99 1.88
N ILE A 100 11.94 -2.20 1.60
CA ILE A 100 11.28 -3.49 1.73
C ILE A 100 10.91 -3.96 0.32
N ARG A 101 11.34 -5.17 -0.04
CA ARG A 101 10.98 -5.83 -1.28
C ARG A 101 10.25 -7.13 -0.96
N ASN A 102 8.98 -7.17 -1.33
CA ASN A 102 8.17 -8.38 -1.19
C ASN A 102 7.98 -9.04 -2.55
N GLN A 103 8.62 -10.19 -2.74
CA GLN A 103 8.46 -11.07 -3.89
C GLN A 103 7.78 -12.39 -3.51
N GLY A 104 7.01 -12.36 -2.44
CA GLY A 104 6.27 -13.48 -1.91
C GLY A 104 5.01 -13.02 -1.19
N LYS A 105 4.84 -13.43 0.06
CA LYS A 105 3.67 -13.09 0.87
C LYS A 105 4.08 -12.52 2.22
N LEU A 106 3.44 -11.43 2.62
CA LEU A 106 3.43 -10.91 3.98
C LEU A 106 2.02 -11.09 4.53
N LEU A 107 1.87 -11.84 5.60
CA LEU A 107 0.57 -12.24 6.14
C LEU A 107 0.48 -11.95 7.64
N ALA A 108 -0.60 -11.31 8.06
CA ALA A 108 -0.93 -11.12 9.47
C ALA A 108 -2.37 -11.56 9.72
N GLY A 109 -2.61 -12.36 10.74
CA GLY A 109 -3.97 -12.75 11.14
C GLY A 109 -4.75 -11.60 11.76
N GLU A 110 -4.06 -10.65 12.38
CA GLU A 110 -4.64 -9.42 12.95
C GLU A 110 -4.13 -8.19 12.18
N ASN A 111 -3.22 -7.42 12.75
CA ASN A 111 -2.78 -6.16 12.16
C ASN A 111 -1.41 -6.33 11.47
N MET A 112 -1.20 -5.51 10.44
CA MET A 112 0.07 -5.41 9.74
C MET A 112 0.56 -3.97 9.73
N ASP A 113 1.80 -3.75 10.18
CA ASP A 113 2.47 -2.46 10.19
C ASP A 113 3.78 -2.55 9.40
N ILE A 114 3.87 -1.79 8.31
CA ILE A 114 5.01 -1.78 7.40
C ILE A 114 5.61 -0.38 7.34
N TYR A 115 6.90 -0.30 7.63
CA TYR A 115 7.67 0.92 7.50
C TYR A 115 8.90 0.69 6.63
N ALA A 116 9.05 1.47 5.58
CA ALA A 116 10.27 1.52 4.78
C ALA A 116 10.80 2.97 4.72
N GLY A 117 12.01 3.20 5.16
CA GLY A 117 12.62 4.54 5.12
C GLY A 117 12.75 5.11 3.71
N LYS A 118 12.73 4.24 2.69
CA LYS A 118 12.69 4.61 1.27
C LYS A 118 11.50 3.97 0.57
N THR A 119 11.66 2.81 -0.05
CA THR A 119 10.67 2.20 -0.94
C THR A 119 10.13 0.88 -0.40
N LEU A 120 8.82 0.68 -0.54
CA LEU A 120 8.16 -0.61 -0.48
C LEU A 120 7.83 -1.08 -1.91
N ASP A 121 8.38 -2.22 -2.32
CA ASP A 121 8.06 -2.88 -3.58
C ASP A 121 7.28 -4.17 -3.32
N ASN A 122 6.01 -4.18 -3.71
CA ASN A 122 5.07 -5.32 -3.65
C ASN A 122 4.59 -5.74 -5.04
N ALA A 123 5.33 -5.37 -6.09
CA ALA A 123 4.90 -5.63 -7.47
C ALA A 123 4.69 -7.13 -7.74
N GLY A 124 3.47 -7.48 -8.20
CA GLY A 124 3.09 -8.86 -8.52
C GLY A 124 2.83 -9.78 -7.31
N HIS A 125 2.88 -9.25 -6.08
CA HIS A 125 2.85 -10.06 -4.86
C HIS A 125 1.78 -9.62 -3.86
N ALA A 126 1.70 -10.29 -2.70
CA ALA A 126 0.60 -10.12 -1.77
C ALA A 126 1.03 -9.66 -0.37
N MET A 127 0.26 -8.73 0.17
CA MET A 127 0.28 -8.31 1.57
C MET A 127 -1.16 -8.36 2.10
N GLU A 128 -1.42 -9.17 3.12
CA GLU A 128 -2.76 -9.36 3.63
C GLU A 128 -2.79 -9.34 5.16
N SER A 129 -3.75 -8.61 5.72
CA SER A 129 -4.04 -8.60 7.16
C SER A 129 -5.50 -8.97 7.43
N GLY A 130 -5.74 -9.69 8.51
CA GLY A 130 -7.10 -10.02 8.96
C GLY A 130 -7.86 -8.83 9.54
N ASN A 131 -7.13 -7.81 10.00
CA ASN A 131 -7.69 -6.59 10.55
C ASN A 131 -7.06 -5.37 9.86
N ASN A 132 -6.42 -4.45 10.58
CA ASN A 132 -5.91 -3.21 9.99
C ASN A 132 -4.53 -3.41 9.33
N LEU A 133 -4.26 -2.61 8.31
CA LEU A 133 -2.99 -2.56 7.61
C LEU A 133 -2.52 -1.12 7.49
N SER A 134 -1.28 -0.87 7.94
CA SER A 134 -0.62 0.43 7.84
C SER A 134 0.68 0.31 7.05
N ILE A 135 0.86 1.19 6.09
CA ILE A 135 2.10 1.33 5.31
C ILE A 135 2.55 2.78 5.39
N GLU A 136 3.79 2.98 5.80
CA GLU A 136 4.47 4.26 5.71
C GLU A 136 5.81 4.10 5.00
N THR A 137 6.05 4.89 3.96
CA THR A 137 7.34 4.92 3.26
C THR A 137 7.86 6.35 3.14
N GLY A 138 9.18 6.50 3.22
CA GLY A 138 9.82 7.80 3.00
C GLY A 138 9.78 8.25 1.55
N ASP A 139 9.64 7.32 0.60
CA ASP A 139 9.62 7.61 -0.83
C ASP A 139 8.41 6.93 -1.51
N THR A 140 8.54 5.73 -2.03
CA THR A 140 7.56 5.15 -2.95
C THR A 140 6.94 3.86 -2.42
N VAL A 141 5.65 3.66 -2.69
CA VAL A 141 4.97 2.35 -2.64
C VAL A 141 4.69 1.89 -4.06
N ASN A 142 5.24 0.74 -4.45
CA ASN A 142 4.97 0.09 -5.72
C ASN A 142 4.10 -1.16 -5.49
N ASN A 143 2.86 -1.11 -5.98
CA ASN A 143 1.91 -2.23 -5.96
C ASN A 143 1.46 -2.61 -7.38
N ALA A 144 2.33 -2.45 -8.38
CA ALA A 144 2.01 -2.83 -9.76
C ALA A 144 1.72 -4.34 -9.85
N ALA A 145 0.56 -4.72 -10.37
CA ALA A 145 0.05 -6.10 -10.42
C ALA A 145 0.02 -6.82 -9.05
N GLY A 146 0.22 -6.09 -7.96
CA GLY A 146 0.22 -6.62 -6.59
C GLY A 146 -1.13 -6.49 -5.91
N THR A 147 -1.26 -7.14 -4.75
CA THR A 147 -2.44 -7.07 -3.90
C THR A 147 -2.05 -6.63 -2.51
N ILE A 148 -2.70 -5.59 -2.00
CA ILE A 148 -2.63 -5.16 -0.61
C ILE A 148 -4.06 -5.19 -0.07
N LYS A 149 -4.34 -6.10 0.88
CA LYS A 149 -5.69 -6.35 1.38
C LYS A 149 -5.75 -6.33 2.90
N SER A 150 -6.81 -5.75 3.45
CA SER A 150 -7.11 -5.76 4.88
C SER A 150 -8.56 -6.11 5.17
N GLY A 151 -8.80 -6.94 6.18
CA GLY A 151 -10.15 -7.21 6.70
C GLY A 151 -10.72 -6.07 7.54
N GLY A 152 -9.88 -5.15 8.00
CA GLY A 152 -10.25 -3.90 8.66
C GLY A 152 -9.99 -2.70 7.78
N SER A 153 -9.35 -1.68 8.33
CA SER A 153 -9.00 -0.45 7.61
C SER A 153 -7.57 -0.48 7.09
N GLN A 154 -7.32 0.28 6.04
CA GLN A 154 -6.02 0.42 5.39
C GLN A 154 -5.57 1.88 5.40
N GLN A 155 -4.33 2.11 5.80
CA GLN A 155 -3.67 3.41 5.71
C GLN A 155 -2.39 3.28 4.90
N ILE A 156 -2.24 4.09 3.88
CA ILE A 156 -1.04 4.13 3.04
C ILE A 156 -0.54 5.57 2.98
N LYS A 157 0.67 5.80 3.47
CA LYS A 157 1.38 7.07 3.39
C LYS A 157 2.69 6.85 2.66
N ALA A 158 2.79 7.36 1.45
CA ALA A 158 4.02 7.35 0.66
C ALA A 158 4.56 8.78 0.53
N GLY A 159 5.84 8.97 0.80
CA GLY A 159 6.44 10.30 0.78
C GLY A 159 6.43 10.96 -0.60
N HIS A 160 6.51 10.16 -1.66
CA HIS A 160 6.61 10.65 -3.04
C HIS A 160 5.55 10.09 -3.98
N ALA A 161 5.43 8.76 -4.06
CA ALA A 161 4.54 8.16 -5.05
C ALA A 161 3.93 6.84 -4.59
N LEU A 162 2.72 6.58 -5.07
CA LEU A 162 2.04 5.29 -5.02
C LEU A 162 1.73 4.84 -6.45
N THR A 163 2.27 3.70 -6.87
CA THR A 163 1.96 3.05 -8.14
C THR A 163 1.05 1.86 -7.90
N ASN A 164 -0.12 1.82 -8.57
CA ASN A 164 -1.09 0.72 -8.48
C ASN A 164 -1.54 0.27 -9.88
N THR A 165 -0.62 0.17 -10.84
CA THR A 165 -0.90 -0.31 -12.21
C THR A 165 -1.31 -1.78 -12.17
N GLU A 166 -2.49 -2.12 -12.68
CA GLU A 166 -3.09 -3.47 -12.61
C GLU A 166 -3.16 -4.05 -11.18
N GLY A 167 -2.87 -3.25 -10.16
CA GLY A 167 -2.82 -3.65 -8.76
C GLY A 167 -4.16 -3.50 -8.05
N THR A 168 -4.25 -4.06 -6.85
CA THR A 168 -5.43 -3.98 -6.00
C THR A 168 -5.05 -3.48 -4.61
N LEU A 169 -5.72 -2.41 -4.17
CA LEU A 169 -5.77 -1.94 -2.80
C LEU A 169 -7.20 -2.14 -2.30
N ALA A 170 -7.41 -3.04 -1.34
CA ALA A 170 -8.74 -3.39 -0.87
C ALA A 170 -8.82 -3.45 0.65
N ALA A 171 -9.84 -2.84 1.23
CA ALA A 171 -10.15 -2.92 2.65
C ALA A 171 -11.64 -3.17 2.87
N ASP A 172 -12.00 -4.03 3.81
CA ASP A 172 -13.40 -4.21 4.21
C ASP A 172 -13.89 -2.99 5.03
N GLY A 173 -12.97 -2.27 5.67
CA GLY A 173 -13.19 -1.01 6.35
C GLY A 173 -12.91 0.21 5.49
N ASN A 174 -12.15 1.16 6.05
CA ASN A 174 -11.77 2.40 5.37
C ASN A 174 -10.43 2.24 4.65
N ILE A 175 -10.24 3.02 3.58
CA ILE A 175 -8.93 3.23 2.96
C ILE A 175 -8.58 4.72 3.07
N ASN A 176 -7.37 5.01 3.57
CA ASN A 176 -6.81 6.35 3.56
C ASN A 176 -5.47 6.31 2.83
N ILE A 177 -5.34 7.14 1.79
CA ILE A 177 -4.11 7.27 0.99
C ILE A 177 -3.64 8.72 1.05
N GLN A 178 -2.36 8.91 1.37
CA GLN A 178 -1.71 10.21 1.33
C GLN A 178 -0.35 10.06 0.62
N THR A 179 -0.16 10.79 -0.45
CA THR A 179 1.10 10.81 -1.21
C THR A 179 1.16 12.05 -2.10
N ASP A 180 2.33 12.38 -2.64
CA ASP A 180 2.41 13.44 -3.64
C ASP A 180 1.72 13.03 -4.93
N LYS A 181 1.97 11.82 -5.42
CA LYS A 181 1.48 11.35 -6.71
C LYS A 181 0.96 9.91 -6.63
N MET A 182 -0.19 9.68 -7.22
CA MET A 182 -0.73 8.33 -7.42
C MET A 182 -0.86 8.06 -8.93
N THR A 183 -0.45 6.86 -9.36
CA THR A 183 -0.50 6.42 -10.76
C THR A 183 -0.97 4.98 -10.88
N GLY A 184 -1.47 4.63 -12.06
CA GLY A 184 -1.89 3.29 -12.42
C GLY A 184 -3.39 3.19 -12.69
N ASP A 185 -3.76 2.07 -13.30
CA ASP A 185 -5.12 1.72 -13.73
C ASP A 185 -5.74 0.63 -12.84
N GLY A 186 -5.15 0.39 -11.69
CA GLY A 186 -5.61 -0.60 -10.74
C GLY A 186 -6.88 -0.19 -9.97
N ILE A 187 -7.22 -1.00 -8.99
CA ILE A 187 -8.43 -0.86 -8.17
C ILE A 187 -8.06 -0.33 -6.79
N VAL A 188 -8.82 0.64 -6.30
CA VAL A 188 -8.88 1.04 -4.89
C VAL A 188 -10.31 0.82 -4.42
N SER A 189 -10.53 -0.11 -3.51
CA SER A 189 -11.86 -0.51 -3.04
C SER A 189 -11.95 -0.49 -1.53
N ALA A 190 -12.72 0.43 -0.98
CA ALA A 190 -13.04 0.53 0.44
C ALA A 190 -14.46 0.04 0.71
N GLY A 191 -14.65 -0.90 1.61
CA GLY A 191 -15.97 -1.36 2.03
C GLY A 191 -16.79 -0.28 2.71
N LYS A 192 -16.12 0.71 3.34
CA LYS A 192 -16.77 1.86 3.99
C LYS A 192 -16.35 3.17 3.34
N LYS A 193 -15.32 3.82 3.85
CA LYS A 193 -14.90 5.17 3.40
C LYS A 193 -13.55 5.10 2.69
N ALA A 194 -13.42 5.83 1.59
CA ALA A 194 -12.13 6.09 0.95
C ALA A 194 -11.78 7.58 1.06
N GLY A 195 -10.60 7.88 1.60
CA GLY A 195 -10.01 9.21 1.66
C GLY A 195 -8.69 9.21 0.91
N ILE A 196 -8.55 10.02 -0.12
CA ILE A 196 -7.35 10.12 -0.95
C ILE A 196 -6.91 11.57 -1.01
N LEU A 197 -5.69 11.84 -0.57
CA LEU A 197 -5.08 13.17 -0.59
C LEU A 197 -3.80 13.15 -1.42
N LEU A 198 -3.76 13.95 -2.48
CA LEU A 198 -2.65 14.03 -3.42
C LEU A 198 -2.15 15.47 -3.59
N GLU A 199 -0.83 15.66 -3.66
CA GLU A 199 -0.21 16.97 -3.84
C GLU A 199 -0.07 17.37 -5.33
N LYS A 200 -0.01 16.40 -6.25
CA LYS A 200 0.21 16.58 -7.69
C LYS A 200 -1.03 16.21 -8.49
N ASP A 201 -1.03 16.53 -9.78
CA ASP A 201 -2.08 16.15 -10.72
C ASP A 201 -2.38 14.65 -10.66
N PHE A 202 -3.65 14.32 -10.76
CA PHE A 202 -4.12 12.95 -10.76
C PHE A 202 -4.95 12.64 -12.02
N THR A 203 -4.55 11.60 -12.73
CA THR A 203 -5.32 11.01 -13.80
C THR A 203 -5.81 9.64 -13.37
N ASN A 204 -7.13 9.51 -13.18
CA ASN A 204 -7.74 8.20 -12.90
C ASN A 204 -7.94 7.42 -14.19
N THR A 205 -7.22 6.35 -14.36
CA THR A 205 -7.38 5.38 -15.46
C THR A 205 -7.89 4.02 -14.97
N GLY A 206 -8.15 3.89 -13.66
CA GLY A 206 -8.62 2.69 -12.98
C GLY A 206 -9.97 2.88 -12.31
N ARG A 207 -10.20 2.13 -11.23
CA ARG A 207 -11.43 2.16 -10.45
C ARG A 207 -11.15 2.60 -9.02
N LEU A 208 -11.79 3.69 -8.60
CA LEU A 208 -11.86 4.13 -7.21
C LEU A 208 -13.28 3.90 -6.72
N GLU A 209 -13.46 3.13 -5.65
CA GLU A 209 -14.79 2.87 -5.12
C GLU A 209 -14.83 2.84 -3.59
N ALA A 210 -15.97 3.27 -3.04
CA ALA A 210 -16.25 3.22 -1.62
C ALA A 210 -17.70 2.82 -1.33
N GLY A 211 -17.89 2.02 -0.29
CA GLY A 211 -19.21 1.53 0.12
C GLY A 211 -20.09 2.59 0.79
N SER A 212 -19.51 3.64 1.39
CA SER A 212 -20.30 4.69 2.04
C SER A 212 -19.92 6.10 1.61
N SER A 213 -18.63 6.45 1.58
CA SER A 213 -18.20 7.76 1.08
C SER A 213 -16.81 7.71 0.45
N LEU A 214 -16.62 8.48 -0.61
CA LEU A 214 -15.34 8.68 -1.25
C LEU A 214 -15.01 10.16 -1.26
N SER A 215 -13.83 10.51 -0.75
CA SER A 215 -13.27 11.87 -0.82
C SER A 215 -11.93 11.81 -1.53
N LEU A 216 -11.81 12.55 -2.63
CA LEU A 216 -10.58 12.72 -3.39
C LEU A 216 -10.23 14.20 -3.44
N ALA A 217 -9.19 14.58 -2.71
CA ALA A 217 -8.64 15.93 -2.70
C ALA A 217 -7.28 15.95 -3.37
N VAL A 218 -7.14 16.79 -4.40
CA VAL A 218 -5.93 16.90 -5.20
C VAL A 218 -5.53 18.37 -5.29
N LYS A 219 -4.34 18.73 -4.81
CA LYS A 219 -3.86 20.12 -4.92
C LYS A 219 -3.54 20.54 -6.35
N GLY A 220 -3.35 19.60 -7.25
CA GLY A 220 -3.25 19.80 -8.70
C GLY A 220 -4.60 19.68 -9.39
N ASN A 221 -4.61 19.04 -10.55
CA ASN A 221 -5.78 18.79 -11.38
C ASN A 221 -6.26 17.34 -11.27
N ILE A 222 -7.58 17.12 -11.40
CA ILE A 222 -8.18 15.79 -11.57
C ILE A 222 -8.59 15.62 -13.03
N THR A 223 -8.12 14.53 -13.66
CA THR A 223 -8.64 14.01 -14.93
C THR A 223 -9.20 12.62 -14.71
N ASN A 224 -10.50 12.43 -14.91
CA ASN A 224 -11.12 11.12 -14.79
C ASN A 224 -11.38 10.50 -16.15
N ARG A 225 -10.84 9.31 -16.39
CA ARG A 225 -11.00 8.51 -17.62
C ARG A 225 -11.70 7.18 -17.39
N LYS A 226 -12.00 6.87 -16.12
CA LYS A 226 -12.64 5.61 -15.72
C LYS A 226 -13.62 5.86 -14.58
N GLU A 227 -13.63 5.04 -13.56
CA GLU A 227 -14.68 5.03 -12.55
C GLU A 227 -14.23 5.67 -11.23
N ILE A 228 -15.00 6.63 -10.74
CA ILE A 228 -14.91 7.16 -9.38
C ILE A 228 -16.32 7.02 -8.77
N LEU A 229 -16.49 6.05 -7.88
CA LEU A 229 -17.78 5.57 -7.43
C LEU A 229 -17.92 5.60 -5.91
N SER A 230 -19.03 6.08 -5.41
CA SER A 230 -19.44 5.90 -4.02
C SER A 230 -20.90 5.47 -3.95
N ARG A 231 -21.25 4.59 -3.03
CA ARG A 231 -22.67 4.28 -2.80
C ARG A 231 -23.42 5.38 -2.09
N GLY A 232 -22.72 6.20 -1.29
CA GLY A 232 -23.27 7.34 -0.58
C GLY A 232 -22.68 8.66 -1.10
N HIS A 233 -21.99 9.38 -0.22
CA HIS A 233 -21.40 10.68 -0.55
C HIS A 233 -20.11 10.51 -1.36
N LEU A 234 -19.97 11.33 -2.41
CA LEU A 234 -18.76 11.44 -3.22
C LEU A 234 -18.35 12.91 -3.29
N ALA A 235 -17.12 13.20 -2.88
CA ALA A 235 -16.54 14.53 -2.90
C ALA A 235 -15.24 14.55 -3.72
N LEU A 236 -15.17 15.41 -4.71
CA LEU A 236 -13.95 15.70 -5.48
C LEU A 236 -13.57 17.17 -5.29
N GLU A 237 -12.32 17.43 -4.97
CA GLU A 237 -11.79 18.79 -4.81
C GLU A 237 -10.43 18.92 -5.49
N SER A 238 -10.28 19.97 -6.35
CA SER A 238 -9.01 20.23 -7.04
C SER A 238 -8.99 21.62 -7.70
N LYS A 239 -7.86 21.97 -8.34
CA LYS A 239 -7.77 23.19 -9.15
C LYS A 239 -8.67 23.15 -10.37
N ASN A 240 -8.60 22.06 -11.13
CA ASN A 240 -9.47 21.82 -12.28
C ASN A 240 -9.92 20.37 -12.26
N ILE A 241 -11.18 20.13 -12.65
CA ILE A 241 -11.74 18.79 -12.82
C ILE A 241 -12.11 18.60 -14.28
N ARG A 242 -11.64 17.50 -14.86
CA ARG A 242 -12.00 17.07 -16.20
C ARG A 242 -12.47 15.63 -16.17
N ASN A 243 -13.74 15.40 -16.53
CA ASN A 243 -14.29 14.06 -16.72
C ASN A 243 -14.34 13.77 -18.22
N GLU A 244 -13.51 12.84 -18.68
CA GLU A 244 -13.38 12.48 -20.08
C GLU A 244 -14.55 11.60 -20.56
N GLU A 245 -14.67 11.33 -21.88
CA GLU A 245 -15.79 10.58 -22.48
C GLU A 245 -16.05 9.21 -21.83
N THR A 246 -15.00 8.52 -21.40
CA THR A 246 -15.07 7.23 -20.74
C THR A 246 -15.16 7.32 -19.21
N GLY A 247 -15.13 8.54 -18.67
CA GLY A 247 -15.15 8.79 -17.24
C GLY A 247 -16.55 8.69 -16.65
N GLU A 248 -16.69 7.99 -15.55
CA GLU A 248 -17.90 7.95 -14.72
C GLU A 248 -17.58 8.48 -13.32
N ILE A 249 -18.36 9.46 -12.87
CA ILE A 249 -18.37 10.02 -11.52
C ILE A 249 -19.75 9.79 -10.95
N LYS A 250 -19.85 8.95 -9.89
CA LYS A 250 -21.15 8.56 -9.36
C LYS A 250 -21.13 8.42 -7.85
N GLY A 251 -22.07 9.10 -7.22
CA GLY A 251 -22.40 8.95 -5.81
C GLY A 251 -23.88 9.25 -5.60
N ALA A 252 -24.52 8.74 -4.55
CA ALA A 252 -25.89 9.15 -4.23
C ALA A 252 -25.95 10.68 -4.02
N ASP A 253 -24.96 11.21 -3.30
CA ASP A 253 -24.72 12.63 -3.12
C ASP A 253 -23.34 12.97 -3.68
N THR A 254 -23.30 13.60 -4.86
CA THR A 254 -22.09 13.89 -5.61
C THR A 254 -21.76 15.39 -5.53
N GLU A 255 -20.66 15.72 -4.86
CA GLU A 255 -20.12 17.06 -4.76
C GLU A 255 -18.79 17.17 -5.50
N THR A 256 -18.67 18.12 -6.42
CA THR A 256 -17.43 18.38 -7.14
C THR A 256 -17.08 19.87 -7.07
N VAL A 257 -15.88 20.16 -6.59
CA VAL A 257 -15.38 21.54 -6.42
C VAL A 257 -14.09 21.70 -7.18
N ALA A 258 -14.11 22.55 -8.20
CA ALA A 258 -12.92 22.98 -8.89
C ALA A 258 -12.66 24.47 -8.62
N GLU A 259 -11.43 24.84 -8.29
CA GLU A 259 -11.09 26.25 -8.08
C GLU A 259 -11.34 27.09 -9.34
N ASN A 260 -10.98 26.54 -10.51
CA ASN A 260 -11.06 27.27 -11.77
C ASN A 260 -12.10 26.67 -12.73
N THR A 261 -11.81 25.51 -13.32
CA THR A 261 -12.61 24.96 -14.42
C THR A 261 -13.06 23.54 -14.13
N TRP A 262 -14.33 23.28 -14.39
CA TRP A 262 -14.94 21.97 -14.36
C TRP A 262 -15.46 21.62 -15.77
N VAL A 263 -14.97 20.52 -16.34
CA VAL A 263 -15.32 20.07 -17.71
C VAL A 263 -15.84 18.64 -17.67
N ASN A 264 -17.00 18.41 -18.29
CA ASN A 264 -17.56 17.07 -18.43
C ASN A 264 -17.81 16.70 -19.88
N HIS A 265 -17.18 15.61 -20.31
CA HIS A 265 -17.46 14.92 -21.56
C HIS A 265 -18.03 13.52 -21.31
N GLY A 266 -18.03 13.04 -20.07
CA GLY A 266 -18.44 11.69 -19.65
C GLY A 266 -19.77 11.70 -18.90
N LEU A 267 -19.88 10.82 -17.91
CA LEU A 267 -21.07 10.65 -17.09
C LEU A 267 -20.82 11.17 -15.66
N VAL A 268 -21.71 12.03 -15.20
CA VAL A 268 -21.84 12.40 -13.78
C VAL A 268 -23.25 12.02 -13.33
N ASN A 269 -23.37 11.27 -12.25
CA ASN A 269 -24.65 10.74 -11.81
C ASN A 269 -24.77 10.75 -10.28
N GLY A 270 -25.95 11.10 -9.78
CA GLY A 270 -26.31 11.09 -8.37
C GLY A 270 -27.79 11.40 -8.15
N GLU A 271 -28.29 11.20 -6.93
CA GLU A 271 -29.58 11.75 -6.52
C GLU A 271 -29.47 13.27 -6.40
N ASN A 272 -28.42 13.73 -5.71
CA ASN A 272 -28.05 15.13 -5.63
C ASN A 272 -26.69 15.31 -6.31
N VAL A 273 -26.59 16.27 -7.20
CA VAL A 273 -25.35 16.62 -7.88
C VAL A 273 -25.07 18.11 -7.68
N HIS A 274 -23.96 18.41 -7.02
CA HIS A 274 -23.49 19.76 -6.75
C HIS A 274 -22.16 19.98 -7.45
N ILE A 275 -22.13 20.95 -8.37
CA ILE A 275 -20.93 21.32 -9.11
C ILE A 275 -20.60 22.76 -8.78
N ARG A 276 -19.38 23.04 -8.35
CA ARG A 276 -18.90 24.40 -8.08
C ARG A 276 -17.57 24.63 -8.76
N ALA A 277 -17.52 25.65 -9.60
CA ALA A 277 -16.30 26.12 -10.25
C ALA A 277 -16.49 27.56 -10.77
N ASN A 278 -15.39 28.25 -11.10
CA ASN A 278 -15.50 29.53 -11.79
C ASN A 278 -16.07 29.37 -13.21
N HIS A 279 -15.74 28.28 -13.89
CA HIS A 279 -16.23 27.93 -15.21
C HIS A 279 -16.70 26.48 -15.23
N VAL A 280 -17.96 26.25 -15.58
CA VAL A 280 -18.56 24.93 -15.74
C VAL A 280 -18.90 24.72 -17.21
N ILE A 281 -18.35 23.65 -17.79
CA ILE A 281 -18.50 23.29 -19.20
C ILE A 281 -18.99 21.84 -19.28
N ASN A 282 -20.18 21.64 -19.84
CA ASN A 282 -20.72 20.32 -20.15
C ASN A 282 -20.96 20.23 -21.65
N GLU A 283 -20.13 19.52 -22.37
CA GLU A 283 -20.13 19.54 -23.81
C GLU A 283 -19.90 18.14 -24.42
N ASN A 284 -20.01 18.07 -25.74
CA ASN A 284 -19.87 16.83 -26.51
C ASN A 284 -20.86 15.74 -26.03
N LYS A 285 -20.35 14.65 -25.46
CA LYS A 285 -21.14 13.53 -24.93
C LYS A 285 -21.43 13.65 -23.43
N GLY A 286 -21.07 14.76 -22.81
CA GLY A 286 -21.23 15.00 -21.37
C GLY A 286 -22.67 14.87 -20.90
N ARG A 287 -22.91 14.03 -19.93
CA ARG A 287 -24.23 13.78 -19.32
C ARG A 287 -24.14 13.97 -17.82
N ILE A 288 -25.08 14.72 -17.30
CA ILE A 288 -25.25 14.95 -15.87
C ILE A 288 -26.67 14.55 -15.50
N TYR A 289 -26.81 13.56 -14.64
CA TYR A 289 -28.10 13.11 -14.14
C TYR A 289 -28.18 13.30 -12.63
N GLY A 290 -29.30 13.89 -12.19
CA GLY A 290 -29.60 14.09 -10.79
C GLY A 290 -31.07 14.45 -10.60
N THR A 291 -31.65 14.03 -9.49
CA THR A 291 -32.97 14.52 -9.07
C THR A 291 -32.90 15.99 -8.67
N ARG A 292 -31.76 16.37 -8.09
CA ARG A 292 -31.41 17.76 -7.76
C ARG A 292 -30.05 18.08 -8.34
N LEU A 293 -29.98 19.15 -9.12
CA LEU A 293 -28.74 19.66 -9.71
C LEU A 293 -28.54 21.11 -9.27
N SER A 294 -27.38 21.43 -8.76
CA SER A 294 -26.92 22.80 -8.57
C SER A 294 -25.53 22.99 -9.19
N VAL A 295 -25.37 24.13 -9.86
CA VAL A 295 -24.16 24.52 -10.59
C VAL A 295 -23.76 25.91 -10.18
#